data_aa1865bdbe64362c52dd2fdcdba35fdf
#
_entry.id   aa1865bdbe64362c52dd2fdcdba35fdf
#
_cell.length_a   1.000
_cell.length_b   1.000
_cell.length_c   1.000
_cell.angle_alpha   90.00
_cell.angle_beta   90.00
_cell.angle_gamma   90.00
#
_symmetry.space_group_name_H-M   'P 1'
#
loop_
_entity.id
_entity.type
_entity.pdbx_description
1 polymer ?
#
loop_
_entity_poly.entity_id
_entity_poly.type
_entity_poly.pdbx_seq_one_letter_code
_entity_poly.pdbx_strand_id
1 'polypeptide(L)'
;MEQVDGEPSLRDWQHVHNLIIPAASSVLSLDEVRERAGRNRLYVAYLGGALVGCSTVRTPTVDNGATATVIARILPEQRGKGLGGQLYAHGLAVARELGAEVVETVVLESNPEGLRFALAQGFVEIERYVLPGDSVAFVDLRLA
;
A
#
# COMPACT_ATOMS: atom_id res chain seq x y z
N MET A 1 3.50 -13.91 4.25
CA MET A 1 2.84 -12.60 4.48
C MET A 1 1.91 -12.71 5.68
N GLU A 2 1.98 -11.76 6.59
CA GLU A 2 1.21 -11.80 7.82
C GLU A 2 0.33 -10.57 7.97
N GLN A 3 -0.92 -10.76 8.40
CA GLN A 3 -1.77 -9.65 8.77
C GLN A 3 -1.22 -9.03 10.07
N VAL A 4 -1.22 -7.70 10.13
CA VAL A 4 -0.75 -6.96 11.30
C VAL A 4 -1.61 -7.33 12.51
N ASP A 5 -0.96 -7.84 13.55
CA ASP A 5 -1.60 -8.24 14.80
C ASP A 5 -0.56 -8.11 15.92
N GLY A 6 -0.84 -7.26 16.89
CA GLY A 6 0.08 -6.98 17.97
C GLY A 6 1.16 -5.98 17.62
N GLU A 7 1.87 -5.52 18.64
CA GLU A 7 2.81 -4.41 18.53
C GLU A 7 4.01 -4.69 17.62
N PRO A 8 4.63 -5.88 17.62
CA PRO A 8 5.78 -6.12 16.74
C PRO A 8 5.45 -5.93 15.26
N SER A 9 4.32 -6.48 14.78
CA SER A 9 3.92 -6.31 13.38
C SER A 9 3.45 -4.89 13.08
N LEU A 10 2.82 -4.20 14.03
CA LEU A 10 2.49 -2.77 13.88
C LEU A 10 3.74 -1.92 13.67
N ARG A 11 4.80 -2.17 14.45
CA ARG A 11 6.08 -1.46 14.33
C ARG A 11 6.77 -1.75 13.00
N ASP A 12 6.72 -2.99 12.55
CA ASP A 12 7.31 -3.38 11.27
C ASP A 12 6.58 -2.68 10.11
N TRP A 13 5.27 -2.66 10.13
CA TRP A 13 4.49 -1.94 9.12
C TRP A 13 4.80 -0.45 9.14
N GLN A 14 4.83 0.15 10.33
CA GLN A 14 5.18 1.56 10.51
C GLN A 14 6.55 1.87 9.94
N HIS A 15 7.54 1.02 10.21
CA HIS A 15 8.91 1.19 9.72
C HIS A 15 8.95 1.25 8.19
N VAL A 16 8.34 0.29 7.52
CA VAL A 16 8.32 0.24 6.05
C VAL A 16 7.61 1.47 5.48
N HIS A 17 6.44 1.80 6.01
CA HIS A 17 5.66 2.94 5.53
C HIS A 17 6.46 4.25 5.66
N ASN A 18 6.99 4.54 6.84
CA ASN A 18 7.67 5.80 7.11
C ASN A 18 9.01 5.91 6.38
N LEU A 19 9.65 4.77 6.06
CA LEU A 19 10.87 4.75 5.29
C LEU A 19 10.62 5.11 3.81
N ILE A 20 9.52 4.59 3.24
CA ILE A 20 9.23 4.72 1.82
C ILE A 20 8.43 6.00 1.52
N ILE A 21 7.61 6.44 2.46
CA ILE A 21 6.81 7.67 2.33
C ILE A 21 7.48 8.78 3.17
N PRO A 22 8.44 9.51 2.59
CA PRO A 22 9.20 10.51 3.35
C PRO A 22 8.48 11.84 3.53
N ALA A 23 7.30 12.03 2.95
CA ALA A 23 6.55 13.27 3.07
C ALA A 23 6.14 13.49 4.53
N ALA A 24 6.45 14.67 5.08
CA ALA A 24 6.24 14.98 6.50
C ALA A 24 4.77 14.80 6.93
N SER A 25 3.83 15.12 6.05
CA SER A 25 2.39 14.98 6.31
C SER A 25 1.91 13.53 6.30
N SER A 26 2.74 12.60 5.81
CA SER A 26 2.38 11.19 5.66
C SER A 26 3.12 10.27 6.64
N VAL A 27 4.00 10.81 7.48
CA VAL A 27 4.67 10.04 8.55
C VAL A 27 3.64 9.70 9.63
N LEU A 28 3.60 8.43 10.01
CA LEU A 28 2.60 7.92 10.94
C LEU A 28 3.24 7.55 12.28
N SER A 29 2.54 7.91 13.38
CA SER A 29 2.84 7.40 14.72
C SER A 29 2.33 5.97 14.85
N LEU A 30 2.78 5.26 15.89
CA LEU A 30 2.30 3.92 16.17
C LEU A 30 0.80 3.89 16.45
N ASP A 31 0.26 4.91 17.14
CA ASP A 31 -1.18 5.02 17.40
C ASP A 31 -1.97 5.21 16.12
N GLU A 32 -1.45 6.00 15.17
CA GLU A 32 -2.09 6.17 13.86
C GLU A 32 -2.08 4.88 13.05
N VAL A 33 -0.99 4.10 13.11
CA VAL A 33 -0.92 2.78 12.47
C VAL A 33 -1.96 1.84 13.08
N ARG A 34 -2.06 1.85 14.40
CA ARG A 34 -3.03 1.00 15.13
C ARG A 34 -4.47 1.35 14.73
N GLU A 35 -4.78 2.63 14.58
CA GLU A 35 -6.08 3.09 14.10
C GLU A 35 -6.37 2.59 12.68
N ARG A 36 -5.37 2.70 11.79
CA ARG A 36 -5.51 2.19 10.42
C ARG A 36 -5.72 0.69 10.37
N ALA A 37 -5.04 -0.06 11.23
CA ALA A 37 -5.20 -1.52 11.32
C ALA A 37 -6.62 -1.92 11.75
N GLY A 38 -7.31 -1.04 12.47
CA GLY A 38 -8.70 -1.27 12.91
C GLY A 38 -9.74 -1.05 11.81
N ARG A 39 -9.42 -0.32 10.74
CA ARG A 39 -10.37 -0.02 9.65
C ARG A 39 -9.94 -0.55 8.29
N ASN A 40 -8.69 -0.88 8.11
CA ASN A 40 -8.15 -1.45 6.87
C ASN A 40 -7.43 -2.76 7.18
N ARG A 41 -7.10 -3.52 6.13
CA ARG A 41 -6.27 -4.72 6.25
C ARG A 41 -4.82 -4.33 6.01
N LEU A 42 -3.99 -4.40 7.05
CA LEU A 42 -2.55 -4.14 6.96
C LEU A 42 -1.79 -5.45 7.05
N TYR A 43 -0.77 -5.60 6.21
CA TYR A 43 0.07 -6.80 6.16
C TYR A 43 1.54 -6.43 6.18
N VAL A 44 2.35 -7.31 6.75
CA VAL A 44 3.81 -7.25 6.68
C VAL A 44 4.31 -8.49 5.96
N ALA A 45 5.40 -8.35 5.22
CA ALA A 45 5.98 -9.43 4.46
C ALA A 45 7.38 -9.72 4.95
N TYR A 46 7.67 -11.00 5.16
CA TYR A 46 8.99 -11.48 5.58
C TYR A 46 9.50 -12.50 4.58
N LEU A 47 10.81 -12.52 4.38
CA LEU A 47 11.49 -13.50 3.55
C LEU A 47 12.65 -14.04 4.35
N GLY A 48 12.63 -15.34 4.69
CA GLY A 48 13.65 -15.96 5.52
C GLY A 48 13.79 -15.31 6.91
N GLY A 49 12.69 -14.82 7.47
CA GLY A 49 12.65 -14.12 8.76
C GLY A 49 13.02 -12.65 8.71
N ALA A 50 13.42 -12.13 7.54
CA ALA A 50 13.75 -10.71 7.38
C ALA A 50 12.55 -9.93 6.85
N LEU A 51 12.29 -8.75 7.43
CA LEU A 51 11.25 -7.85 6.94
C LEU A 51 11.61 -7.33 5.55
N VAL A 52 10.71 -7.51 4.58
CA VAL A 52 10.96 -7.10 3.19
C VAL A 52 9.98 -6.04 2.68
N GLY A 53 8.80 -5.95 3.28
CA GLY A 53 7.82 -4.99 2.82
C GLY A 53 6.54 -4.98 3.63
N CYS A 54 5.59 -4.17 3.19
CA CYS A 54 4.26 -4.12 3.76
C CYS A 54 3.22 -3.86 2.68
N SER A 55 1.96 -4.10 3.01
CA SER A 55 0.86 -3.78 2.13
C SER A 55 -0.35 -3.29 2.91
N THR A 56 -1.24 -2.62 2.20
CA THR A 56 -2.51 -2.13 2.72
C THR A 56 -3.61 -2.49 1.74
N VAL A 57 -4.71 -2.99 2.26
CA VAL A 57 -5.96 -3.10 1.50
C VAL A 57 -6.98 -2.24 2.23
N ARG A 58 -7.31 -1.08 1.64
CA ARG A 58 -8.40 -0.25 2.14
C ARG A 58 -9.70 -0.91 1.75
N THR A 59 -10.57 -1.10 2.76
CA THR A 59 -11.77 -1.93 2.57
C THR A 59 -12.80 -1.23 1.69
N PRO A 60 -13.48 -1.98 0.79
CA PRO A 60 -14.57 -1.42 0.02
C PRO A 60 -15.78 -1.15 0.93
N THR A 61 -16.50 -0.07 0.65
CA THR A 61 -17.71 0.30 1.36
C THR A 61 -18.79 0.71 0.36
N VAL A 62 -20.03 0.83 0.81
CA VAL A 62 -21.12 1.35 -0.03
C VAL A 62 -20.80 2.79 -0.45
N ASP A 63 -20.23 3.58 0.46
CA ASP A 63 -19.96 4.99 0.22
C ASP A 63 -18.85 5.23 -0.80
N ASN A 64 -17.91 4.30 -0.96
CA ASN A 64 -16.81 4.43 -1.92
C ASN A 64 -17.04 3.63 -3.22
N GLY A 65 -18.29 3.21 -3.48
CA GLY A 65 -18.64 2.47 -4.70
C GLY A 65 -18.03 1.09 -4.75
N ALA A 66 -17.88 0.42 -3.61
CA ALA A 66 -17.24 -0.89 -3.49
C ALA A 66 -15.80 -0.89 -4.03
N THR A 67 -15.08 0.20 -3.82
CA THR A 67 -13.68 0.37 -4.23
C THR A 67 -12.73 -0.06 -3.12
N ALA A 68 -11.82 -0.98 -3.41
CA ALA A 68 -10.69 -1.31 -2.54
C ALA A 68 -9.43 -0.64 -3.09
N THR A 69 -8.59 -0.14 -2.19
CA THR A 69 -7.27 0.37 -2.57
C THR A 69 -6.21 -0.63 -2.09
N VAL A 70 -5.40 -1.12 -3.01
CA VAL A 70 -4.31 -2.06 -2.73
C VAL A 70 -2.99 -1.34 -2.92
N ILE A 71 -2.21 -1.25 -1.85
CA ILE A 71 -0.91 -0.57 -1.86
C ILE A 71 0.15 -1.57 -1.41
N ALA A 72 1.20 -1.75 -2.20
CA ALA A 72 2.32 -2.63 -1.87
C ALA A 72 3.61 -1.81 -1.83
N ARG A 73 4.40 -2.02 -0.80
CA ARG A 73 5.69 -1.34 -0.60
C ARG A 73 6.76 -2.35 -0.27
N ILE A 74 7.87 -2.29 -1.01
CA ILE A 74 9.03 -3.15 -0.80
C ILE A 74 10.19 -2.28 -0.36
N LEU A 75 10.91 -2.71 0.69
CA LEU A 75 12.12 -2.02 1.14
C LEU A 75 13.12 -1.93 -0.02
N PRO A 76 13.83 -0.81 -0.17
CA PRO A 76 14.72 -0.59 -1.32
C PRO A 76 15.71 -1.72 -1.57
N GLU A 77 16.32 -2.26 -0.51
CA GLU A 77 17.31 -3.34 -0.61
C GLU A 77 16.71 -4.70 -1.00
N GLN A 78 15.39 -4.81 -0.98
CA GLN A 78 14.68 -6.06 -1.29
C GLN A 78 14.01 -6.03 -2.67
N ARG A 79 14.18 -4.95 -3.42
CA ARG A 79 13.57 -4.79 -4.74
C ARG A 79 14.27 -5.66 -5.80
N GLY A 80 13.58 -5.92 -6.91
CA GLY A 80 14.13 -6.70 -8.01
C GLY A 80 14.01 -8.22 -7.83
N LYS A 81 13.20 -8.69 -6.86
CA LYS A 81 13.01 -10.11 -6.56
C LYS A 81 11.59 -10.61 -6.85
N GLY A 82 10.75 -9.79 -7.47
CA GLY A 82 9.36 -10.15 -7.75
C GLY A 82 8.42 -10.07 -6.54
N LEU A 83 8.88 -9.51 -5.42
CA LEU A 83 8.09 -9.44 -4.18
C LEU A 83 6.90 -8.49 -4.31
N GLY A 84 7.06 -7.39 -5.06
CA GLY A 84 5.96 -6.45 -5.31
C GLY A 84 4.79 -7.12 -6.00
N GLY A 85 5.05 -7.96 -6.99
CA GLY A 85 4.02 -8.73 -7.69
C GLY A 85 3.29 -9.69 -6.78
N GLN A 86 4.02 -10.34 -5.87
CA GLN A 86 3.43 -11.25 -4.88
C GLN A 86 2.53 -10.49 -3.89
N LEU A 87 2.96 -9.31 -3.43
CA LEU A 87 2.16 -8.48 -2.54
C LEU A 87 0.89 -7.97 -3.23
N TYR A 88 0.98 -7.56 -4.48
CA TYR A 88 -0.20 -7.16 -5.26
C TYR A 88 -1.17 -8.31 -5.46
N ALA A 89 -0.67 -9.49 -5.84
CA ALA A 89 -1.53 -10.66 -6.02
C ALA A 89 -2.29 -11.01 -4.74
N HIS A 90 -1.60 -10.96 -3.61
CA HIS A 90 -2.22 -11.17 -2.29
C HIS A 90 -3.28 -10.10 -2.00
N GLY A 91 -2.94 -8.83 -2.21
CA GLY A 91 -3.85 -7.70 -1.98
C GLY A 91 -5.09 -7.77 -2.86
N LEU A 92 -4.93 -8.13 -4.14
CA LEU A 92 -6.06 -8.31 -5.05
C LEU A 92 -6.98 -9.44 -4.59
N ALA A 93 -6.41 -10.55 -4.12
CA ALA A 93 -7.21 -11.65 -3.58
C ALA A 93 -8.02 -11.21 -2.36
N VAL A 94 -7.41 -10.48 -1.44
CA VAL A 94 -8.10 -9.92 -0.27
C VAL A 94 -9.21 -8.95 -0.69
N ALA A 95 -8.92 -8.06 -1.64
CA ALA A 95 -9.91 -7.11 -2.14
C ALA A 95 -11.15 -7.82 -2.72
N ARG A 96 -10.93 -8.88 -3.48
CA ARG A 96 -12.03 -9.67 -4.06
C ARG A 96 -12.83 -10.39 -2.97
N GLU A 97 -12.17 -10.96 -1.97
CA GLU A 97 -12.85 -11.58 -0.83
C GLU A 97 -13.72 -10.59 -0.07
N LEU A 98 -13.30 -9.33 0.00
CA LEU A 98 -14.05 -8.26 0.63
C LEU A 98 -15.20 -7.71 -0.23
N GLY A 99 -15.34 -8.20 -1.45
CA GLY A 99 -16.43 -7.82 -2.34
C GLY A 99 -16.15 -6.57 -3.18
N ALA A 100 -14.88 -6.22 -3.39
CA ALA A 100 -14.53 -5.05 -4.20
C ALA A 100 -14.96 -5.24 -5.65
N GLU A 101 -15.64 -4.24 -6.19
CA GLU A 101 -16.01 -4.16 -7.61
C GLU A 101 -14.99 -3.35 -8.39
N VAL A 102 -14.30 -2.42 -7.72
CA VAL A 102 -13.26 -1.55 -8.27
C VAL A 102 -12.02 -1.68 -7.42
N VAL A 103 -10.85 -1.78 -8.06
CA VAL A 103 -9.57 -1.82 -7.35
C VAL A 103 -8.72 -0.65 -7.82
N GLU A 104 -8.18 0.08 -6.85
CA GLU A 104 -7.28 1.21 -7.08
C GLU A 104 -5.97 1.02 -6.35
N THR A 105 -4.96 1.78 -6.74
CA THR A 105 -3.69 1.89 -6.03
C THR A 105 -3.24 3.34 -6.01
N VAL A 106 -2.25 3.64 -5.16
CA VAL A 106 -1.68 4.98 -5.03
C VAL A 106 -0.18 4.87 -5.10
N VAL A 107 0.46 5.69 -5.92
CA VAL A 107 1.92 5.74 -6.07
C VAL A 107 2.38 7.19 -6.00
N LEU A 108 3.51 7.45 -5.35
CA LEU A 108 4.12 8.78 -5.37
C LEU A 108 4.73 9.05 -6.76
N GLU A 109 4.53 10.28 -7.24
CA GLU A 109 5.12 10.73 -8.52
C GLU A 109 6.65 10.61 -8.50
N SER A 110 7.27 10.77 -7.32
CA SER A 110 8.72 10.62 -7.15
C SER A 110 9.20 9.17 -7.21
N ASN A 111 8.29 8.21 -7.37
CA ASN A 111 8.61 6.79 -7.49
C ASN A 111 8.27 6.27 -8.90
N PRO A 112 9.10 6.56 -9.93
CA PRO A 112 8.82 6.15 -11.31
C PRO A 112 8.80 4.63 -11.48
N GLU A 113 9.57 3.89 -10.67
CA GLU A 113 9.55 2.42 -10.71
C GLU A 113 8.20 1.88 -10.26
N GLY A 114 7.62 2.45 -9.21
CA GLY A 114 6.29 2.09 -8.72
C GLY A 114 5.21 2.39 -9.74
N LEU A 115 5.31 3.53 -10.45
CA LEU A 115 4.38 3.88 -11.52
C LEU A 115 4.46 2.89 -12.68
N ARG A 116 5.67 2.57 -13.14
CA ARG A 116 5.87 1.57 -14.20
C ARG A 116 5.32 0.22 -13.80
N PHE A 117 5.55 -0.18 -12.55
CA PHE A 117 5.05 -1.45 -12.02
C PHE A 117 3.52 -1.48 -12.04
N ALA A 118 2.86 -0.43 -11.56
CA ALA A 118 1.39 -0.35 -11.55
C ALA A 118 0.82 -0.42 -12.97
N LEU A 119 1.39 0.33 -13.91
CA LEU A 119 0.96 0.29 -15.30
C LEU A 119 1.13 -1.11 -15.91
N ALA A 120 2.22 -1.81 -15.57
CA ALA A 120 2.46 -3.18 -16.05
C ALA A 120 1.45 -4.18 -15.48
N GLN A 121 0.88 -3.90 -14.29
CA GLN A 121 -0.17 -4.72 -13.69
C GLN A 121 -1.56 -4.44 -14.28
N GLY A 122 -1.68 -3.46 -15.15
CA GLY A 122 -2.96 -3.11 -15.79
C GLY A 122 -3.69 -1.93 -15.16
N PHE A 123 -3.05 -1.22 -14.23
CA PHE A 123 -3.63 -0.01 -13.67
C PHE A 123 -3.51 1.15 -14.66
N VAL A 124 -4.48 2.05 -14.63
CA VAL A 124 -4.55 3.25 -15.47
C VAL A 124 -4.66 4.46 -14.54
N GLU A 125 -3.88 5.50 -14.82
CA GLU A 125 -3.92 6.73 -14.03
C GLU A 125 -5.28 7.42 -14.15
N ILE A 126 -5.82 7.85 -12.99
CA ILE A 126 -7.10 8.57 -12.92
C ILE A 126 -6.95 9.98 -12.36
N GLU A 127 -6.00 10.23 -11.47
CA GLU A 127 -5.87 11.51 -10.79
C GLU A 127 -4.46 11.71 -10.24
N ARG A 128 -4.02 12.99 -10.20
CA ARG A 128 -2.81 13.40 -9.45
C ARG A 128 -3.18 14.55 -8.54
N TYR A 129 -2.63 14.55 -7.33
CA TYR A 129 -2.90 15.61 -6.36
C TYR A 129 -1.74 15.76 -5.40
N VAL A 130 -1.60 16.97 -4.83
CA VAL A 130 -0.59 17.28 -3.81
C VAL A 130 -1.34 17.55 -2.51
N LEU A 131 -0.97 16.81 -1.45
CA LEU A 131 -1.56 17.03 -0.13
C LEU A 131 -1.01 18.31 0.50
N PRO A 132 -1.79 19.00 1.36
CA PRO A 132 -1.32 20.18 2.07
C PRO A 132 -0.01 19.89 2.82
N GLY A 133 0.99 20.74 2.59
CA GLY A 133 2.32 20.60 3.19
C GLY A 133 3.29 19.71 2.43
N ASP A 134 2.84 18.99 1.40
CA ASP A 134 3.69 18.17 0.56
C ASP A 134 4.14 18.93 -0.68
N SER A 135 5.30 18.51 -1.24
CA SER A 135 5.83 19.06 -2.50
C SER A 135 5.78 18.03 -3.63
N VAL A 136 5.38 16.78 -3.34
CA VAL A 136 5.33 15.69 -4.30
C VAL A 136 3.89 15.22 -4.44
N ALA A 137 3.46 14.98 -5.68
CA ALA A 137 2.10 14.53 -5.97
C ALA A 137 1.95 13.03 -5.67
N PHE A 138 0.75 12.68 -5.24
CA PHE A 138 0.26 11.29 -5.27
C PHE A 138 -0.42 11.04 -6.61
N VAL A 139 -0.29 9.84 -7.13
CA VAL A 139 -0.95 9.40 -8.36
C VAL A 139 -1.89 8.27 -8.01
N ASP A 140 -3.19 8.48 -8.26
CA ASP A 140 -4.20 7.45 -8.10
C ASP A 140 -4.37 6.72 -9.43
N LEU A 141 -4.38 5.39 -9.40
CA LEU A 141 -4.57 4.55 -10.56
C LEU A 141 -5.68 3.52 -10.29
N ARG A 142 -6.38 3.14 -11.33
CA ARG A 142 -7.46 2.15 -11.27
C ARG A 142 -7.14 0.97 -12.16
N LEU A 143 -7.40 -0.23 -11.67
CA LEU A 143 -7.24 -1.44 -12.46
C LEU A 143 -8.31 -1.49 -13.55
N ALA A 144 -7.87 -1.61 -14.78
CA ALA A 144 -8.75 -1.64 -15.93
C ALA A 144 -9.48 -2.99 -16.06
#